data_c42a82a234f6fc92be0cea9248dc007d
#
_entry.id   c42a82a234f6fc92be0cea9248dc007d
#
_cell.length_a   1.000
_cell.length_b   1.000
_cell.length_c   1.000
_cell.angle_alpha   90.00
_cell.angle_beta   90.00
_cell.angle_gamma   90.00
#
_symmetry.space_group_name_H-M   'P 1'
#
loop_
_entity.id
_entity.type
_entity.pdbx_description
1 polymer ?
#
loop_
_entity_poly.entity_id
_entity_poly.type
_entity_poly.pdbx_seq_one_letter_code
_entity_poly.pdbx_strand_id
1 'polypeptide(L)'
;MLKVRSFVFSPIQENTYLLYNEFNACMIIDPGCYFPKENDELNGFITQSNLMPRMLLNTHCHLDHVFGNKFVAETWGLTLHLHEKEKKLLDYAPTSGLMYNIPFDNYVGEYIYLKEGDIVTLGEDELAVIEAPGHSPGHICFYCAEQNFIISGDVLFNRSIGRTDLPGGDHQTLLKNIREKLFVLPDETVVYSGHGPETTIGEEKKYNPFLNGLA
;
A
#
# COMPACT_ATOMS: atom_id res chain seq x y z
N MET A 1 13.42 -13.15 7.84
CA MET A 1 12.84 -11.90 8.43
C MET A 1 12.84 -10.78 7.40
N LEU A 2 11.69 -10.09 7.24
CA LEU A 2 11.53 -8.95 6.32
C LEU A 2 12.17 -7.68 6.87
N LYS A 3 12.84 -6.95 6.02
CA LYS A 3 13.24 -5.56 6.24
C LYS A 3 12.31 -4.67 5.44
N VAL A 4 11.90 -3.54 6.03
CA VAL A 4 11.03 -2.55 5.41
C VAL A 4 11.86 -1.33 5.00
N ARG A 5 11.78 -0.93 3.76
CA ARG A 5 12.31 0.33 3.24
C ARG A 5 11.18 1.13 2.63
N SER A 6 10.99 2.36 3.07
CA SER A 6 10.05 3.30 2.47
C SER A 6 10.76 4.31 1.58
N PHE A 7 10.06 4.74 0.54
CA PHE A 7 10.42 5.87 -0.32
C PHE A 7 9.24 6.82 -0.36
N VAL A 8 9.49 8.11 -0.36
CA VAL A 8 8.43 9.11 -0.52
C VAL A 8 8.50 9.64 -1.93
N PHE A 9 7.50 9.31 -2.74
CA PHE A 9 7.48 9.61 -4.16
C PHE A 9 6.30 10.48 -4.56
N SER A 10 6.36 10.98 -5.78
CA SER A 10 5.36 11.79 -6.46
C SER A 10 5.12 13.18 -5.82
N PRO A 11 4.42 14.10 -6.52
CA PRO A 11 3.99 15.37 -5.95
C PRO A 11 3.02 15.22 -4.76
N ILE A 12 2.41 14.04 -4.59
CA ILE A 12 1.42 13.74 -3.55
C ILE A 12 2.09 13.18 -2.28
N GLN A 13 3.40 12.85 -2.34
CA GLN A 13 4.19 12.33 -1.21
C GLN A 13 3.64 11.00 -0.68
N GLU A 14 3.38 10.08 -1.60
CA GLU A 14 3.00 8.70 -1.28
C GLU A 14 4.22 7.90 -0.77
N ASN A 15 3.98 6.96 0.13
CA ASN A 15 4.97 6.04 0.67
C ASN A 15 4.97 4.71 -0.10
N THR A 16 5.88 4.56 -1.02
CA THR A 16 6.20 3.29 -1.67
C THR A 16 7.00 2.39 -0.72
N TYR A 17 6.60 1.14 -0.56
CA TYR A 17 7.29 0.20 0.32
C TYR A 17 8.02 -0.90 -0.47
N LEU A 18 9.27 -1.16 -0.07
CA LEU A 18 10.06 -2.30 -0.50
C LEU A 18 10.29 -3.21 0.70
N LEU A 19 9.70 -4.41 0.68
CA LEU A 19 9.95 -5.45 1.66
C LEU A 19 10.95 -6.44 1.09
N TYR A 20 12.00 -6.78 1.85
CA TYR A 20 13.04 -7.70 1.39
C TYR A 20 13.61 -8.55 2.52
N ASN A 21 14.09 -9.74 2.18
CA ASN A 21 14.62 -10.69 3.15
C ASN A 21 16.11 -10.98 2.95
N GLU A 22 16.66 -11.84 3.81
CA GLU A 22 18.08 -12.26 3.80
C GLU A 22 18.49 -13.02 2.53
N PHE A 23 17.53 -13.54 1.76
CA PHE A 23 17.78 -14.21 0.48
C PHE A 23 17.78 -13.23 -0.70
N ASN A 24 17.78 -11.93 -0.43
CA ASN A 24 17.70 -10.84 -1.40
C ASN A 24 16.42 -10.84 -2.26
N ALA A 25 15.42 -11.66 -1.92
CA ALA A 25 14.12 -11.54 -2.54
C ALA A 25 13.39 -10.31 -2.01
N CYS A 26 12.66 -9.61 -2.88
CA CYS A 26 11.88 -8.44 -2.47
C CYS A 26 10.52 -8.35 -3.15
N MET A 27 9.60 -7.62 -2.51
CA MET A 27 8.31 -7.22 -3.05
C MET A 27 8.17 -5.71 -2.98
N ILE A 28 7.51 -5.14 -3.98
CA ILE A 28 7.28 -3.70 -4.13
C ILE A 28 5.78 -3.47 -3.92
N ILE A 29 5.43 -2.61 -2.97
CA ILE A 29 4.06 -2.30 -2.60
C ILE A 29 3.80 -0.84 -2.87
N ASP A 30 2.72 -0.54 -3.60
CA ASP A 30 2.27 0.80 -3.96
C ASP A 30 3.41 1.64 -4.58
N PRO A 31 3.95 1.29 -5.76
CA PRO A 31 4.98 2.11 -6.36
C PRO A 31 4.41 3.42 -6.88
N GLY A 32 4.56 4.50 -6.10
CA GLY A 32 4.11 5.85 -6.42
C GLY A 32 5.11 6.67 -7.23
N CYS A 33 6.19 6.06 -7.73
CA CYS A 33 7.23 6.76 -8.47
C CYS A 33 6.68 7.35 -9.79
N TYR A 34 6.59 8.69 -9.82
CA TYR A 34 6.04 9.47 -10.91
C TYR A 34 7.13 10.10 -11.79
N PHE A 35 8.18 10.65 -11.19
CA PHE A 35 9.28 11.27 -11.93
C PHE A 35 10.36 10.25 -12.32
N PRO A 36 11.05 10.42 -13.47
CA PRO A 36 12.15 9.52 -13.87
C PRO A 36 13.22 9.33 -12.78
N LYS A 37 13.55 10.39 -12.03
CA LYS A 37 14.52 10.33 -10.92
C LYS A 37 14.06 9.40 -9.77
N GLU A 38 12.74 9.26 -9.57
CA GLU A 38 12.17 8.37 -8.55
C GLU A 38 12.24 6.91 -9.00
N ASN A 39 12.03 6.66 -10.31
CA ASN A 39 12.29 5.36 -10.92
C ASN A 39 13.77 4.97 -10.76
N ASP A 40 14.69 5.92 -11.03
CA ASP A 40 16.12 5.71 -10.87
C ASP A 40 16.51 5.44 -9.40
N GLU A 41 15.86 6.13 -8.44
CA GLU A 41 16.09 5.93 -7.01
C GLU A 41 15.66 4.52 -6.57
N LEU A 42 14.45 4.09 -6.93
CA LEU A 42 13.94 2.74 -6.61
C LEU A 42 14.82 1.66 -7.24
N ASN A 43 15.08 1.77 -8.54
CA ASN A 43 15.94 0.82 -9.28
C ASN A 43 17.37 0.82 -8.75
N GLY A 44 17.92 2.00 -8.43
CA GLY A 44 19.26 2.16 -7.88
C GLY A 44 19.40 1.44 -6.54
N PHE A 45 18.44 1.60 -5.64
CA PHE A 45 18.45 0.90 -4.36
C PHE A 45 18.37 -0.63 -4.53
N ILE A 46 17.48 -1.11 -5.37
CA ILE A 46 17.29 -2.55 -5.66
C ILE A 46 18.58 -3.14 -6.23
N THR A 47 19.20 -2.47 -7.20
CA THR A 47 20.42 -2.92 -7.87
C THR A 47 21.63 -2.90 -6.92
N GLN A 48 21.85 -1.80 -6.19
CA GLN A 48 22.97 -1.66 -5.27
C GLN A 48 22.91 -2.63 -4.08
N SER A 49 21.67 -2.98 -3.68
CA SER A 49 21.43 -3.96 -2.62
C SER A 49 21.40 -5.41 -3.13
N ASN A 50 21.61 -5.65 -4.43
CA ASN A 50 21.50 -6.95 -5.10
C ASN A 50 20.15 -7.65 -4.84
N LEU A 51 19.05 -6.89 -4.76
CA LEU A 51 17.72 -7.42 -4.51
C LEU A 51 17.10 -7.98 -5.79
N MET A 52 16.23 -8.97 -5.62
CA MET A 52 15.50 -9.64 -6.69
C MET A 52 14.00 -9.42 -6.53
N PRO A 53 13.38 -8.47 -7.24
CA PRO A 53 11.94 -8.28 -7.21
C PRO A 53 11.18 -9.52 -7.66
N ARG A 54 10.20 -9.92 -6.84
CA ARG A 54 9.38 -11.11 -7.04
C ARG A 54 7.90 -10.80 -7.17
N MET A 55 7.47 -9.68 -6.57
CA MET A 55 6.06 -9.31 -6.53
C MET A 55 5.89 -7.79 -6.66
N LEU A 56 4.81 -7.41 -7.32
CA LEU A 56 4.26 -6.07 -7.39
C LEU A 56 2.85 -6.11 -6.81
N LEU A 57 2.61 -5.34 -5.76
CA LEU A 57 1.39 -5.35 -4.96
C LEU A 57 0.80 -3.94 -4.86
N ASN A 58 -0.52 -3.82 -4.90
CA ASN A 58 -1.18 -2.59 -4.50
C ASN A 58 -2.11 -2.85 -3.30
N THR A 59 -2.07 -1.94 -2.31
CA THR A 59 -3.07 -1.88 -1.24
C THR A 59 -4.40 -1.42 -1.79
N HIS A 60 -4.37 -0.43 -2.67
CA HIS A 60 -5.50 0.11 -3.41
C HIS A 60 -5.03 0.83 -4.68
N CYS A 61 -5.95 1.36 -5.49
CA CYS A 61 -5.60 1.89 -6.82
C CYS A 61 -5.96 3.37 -7.02
N HIS A 62 -5.80 4.21 -5.99
CA HIS A 62 -5.74 5.65 -6.24
C HIS A 62 -4.47 5.98 -7.03
N LEU A 63 -4.52 7.09 -7.77
CA LEU A 63 -3.54 7.39 -8.81
C LEU A 63 -2.08 7.42 -8.31
N ASP A 64 -1.87 7.93 -7.12
CA ASP A 64 -0.55 8.08 -6.50
C ASP A 64 0.09 6.75 -6.08
N HIS A 65 -0.71 5.74 -5.75
CA HIS A 65 -0.25 4.39 -5.42
C HIS A 65 0.05 3.51 -6.65
N VAL A 66 -0.30 3.98 -7.84
CA VAL A 66 -0.17 3.19 -9.08
C VAL A 66 0.70 3.84 -10.15
N PHE A 67 1.24 5.03 -9.93
CA PHE A 67 2.06 5.75 -10.91
C PHE A 67 3.20 4.91 -11.47
N GLY A 68 3.88 4.16 -10.63
CA GLY A 68 5.03 3.34 -10.97
C GLY A 68 4.70 1.90 -11.35
N ASN A 69 3.44 1.47 -11.31
CA ASN A 69 3.07 0.08 -11.61
C ASN A 69 3.61 -0.40 -12.96
N LYS A 70 3.44 0.41 -14.01
CA LYS A 70 3.93 0.09 -15.36
C LYS A 70 5.45 -0.04 -15.37
N PHE A 71 6.16 0.93 -14.80
CA PHE A 71 7.62 0.91 -14.72
C PHE A 71 8.13 -0.33 -14.00
N VAL A 72 7.56 -0.66 -12.84
CA VAL A 72 7.96 -1.82 -12.03
C VAL A 72 7.67 -3.12 -12.76
N ALA A 73 6.48 -3.26 -13.34
CA ALA A 73 6.08 -4.45 -14.07
C ALA A 73 6.97 -4.71 -15.30
N GLU A 74 7.23 -3.68 -16.10
CA GLU A 74 8.05 -3.79 -17.32
C GLU A 74 9.54 -4.03 -16.99
N THR A 75 10.06 -3.38 -15.93
CA THR A 75 11.48 -3.51 -15.58
C THR A 75 11.85 -4.90 -15.07
N TRP A 76 10.97 -5.52 -14.29
CA TRP A 76 11.25 -6.81 -13.65
C TRP A 76 10.36 -7.97 -14.10
N GLY A 77 9.48 -7.75 -15.08
CA GLY A 77 8.59 -8.81 -15.61
C GLY A 77 7.57 -9.28 -14.57
N LEU A 78 7.00 -8.36 -13.77
CA LEU A 78 6.10 -8.69 -12.67
C LEU A 78 4.64 -8.52 -13.06
N THR A 79 3.80 -9.42 -12.57
CA THR A 79 2.34 -9.29 -12.64
C THR A 79 1.83 -8.51 -11.44
N LEU A 80 0.87 -7.61 -11.66
CA LEU A 80 0.27 -6.80 -10.60
C LEU A 80 -0.72 -7.61 -9.76
N HIS A 81 -0.54 -7.56 -8.43
CA HIS A 81 -1.47 -8.13 -7.46
C HIS A 81 -2.29 -7.01 -6.82
N LEU A 82 -3.61 -7.15 -6.80
CA LEU A 82 -4.53 -6.17 -6.23
C LEU A 82 -5.84 -6.86 -5.83
N HIS A 83 -6.71 -6.17 -5.10
CA HIS A 83 -8.08 -6.65 -4.90
C HIS A 83 -8.95 -6.41 -6.15
N GLU A 84 -9.83 -7.36 -6.50
CA GLU A 84 -10.66 -7.28 -7.73
C GLU A 84 -11.47 -5.99 -7.84
N LYS A 85 -12.02 -5.50 -6.73
CA LYS A 85 -12.82 -4.25 -6.71
C LYS A 85 -12.02 -3.00 -7.06
N GLU A 86 -10.69 -3.04 -6.93
CA GLU A 86 -9.79 -1.93 -7.27
C GLU A 86 -9.55 -1.78 -8.77
N LYS A 87 -9.86 -2.80 -9.57
CA LYS A 87 -9.66 -2.77 -11.01
C LYS A 87 -10.31 -1.57 -11.70
N LYS A 88 -11.50 -1.17 -11.26
CA LYS A 88 -12.19 0.00 -11.81
C LYS A 88 -11.47 1.32 -11.48
N LEU A 89 -10.91 1.43 -10.27
CA LEU A 89 -10.10 2.59 -9.89
C LEU A 89 -8.81 2.63 -10.67
N LEU A 90 -8.13 1.48 -10.83
CA LEU A 90 -6.93 1.36 -11.66
C LEU A 90 -7.22 1.83 -13.11
N ASP A 91 -8.31 1.37 -13.71
CA ASP A 91 -8.69 1.79 -15.07
C ASP A 91 -9.00 3.29 -15.18
N TYR A 92 -9.54 3.87 -14.11
CA TYR A 92 -9.88 5.29 -14.04
C TYR A 92 -8.68 6.18 -13.66
N ALA A 93 -7.63 5.63 -13.06
CA ALA A 93 -6.50 6.38 -12.53
C ALA A 93 -5.84 7.34 -13.55
N PRO A 94 -5.61 6.98 -14.84
CA PRO A 94 -5.09 7.94 -15.82
C PRO A 94 -6.02 9.12 -16.08
N THR A 95 -7.34 8.90 -16.09
CA THR A 95 -8.34 9.97 -16.23
C THR A 95 -8.29 10.91 -15.03
N SER A 96 -8.19 10.35 -13.83
CA SER A 96 -7.98 11.11 -12.60
C SER A 96 -6.69 11.93 -12.66
N GLY A 97 -5.59 11.31 -13.14
CA GLY A 97 -4.32 12.01 -13.34
C GLY A 97 -4.42 13.24 -14.26
N LEU A 98 -5.16 13.13 -15.36
CA LEU A 98 -5.42 14.26 -16.25
C LEU A 98 -6.22 15.37 -15.54
N MET A 99 -7.19 15.04 -14.69
CA MET A 99 -7.99 16.02 -13.94
C MET A 99 -7.14 16.82 -12.94
N TYR A 100 -6.08 16.21 -12.39
CA TYR A 100 -5.15 16.85 -11.45
C TYR A 100 -3.89 17.41 -12.13
N ASN A 101 -3.80 17.42 -13.46
CA ASN A 101 -2.60 17.80 -14.23
C ASN A 101 -1.35 16.95 -13.88
N ILE A 102 -1.56 15.69 -13.58
CA ILE A 102 -0.52 14.70 -13.29
C ILE A 102 -0.73 13.50 -14.24
N PRO A 103 -0.56 13.68 -15.57
CA PRO A 103 -0.76 12.60 -16.53
C PRO A 103 0.30 11.52 -16.36
N PHE A 104 -0.09 10.25 -16.49
CA PHE A 104 0.82 9.11 -16.46
C PHE A 104 0.29 7.94 -17.30
N ASP A 105 1.18 7.02 -17.60
CA ASP A 105 0.84 5.78 -18.31
C ASP A 105 0.53 4.68 -17.29
N ASN A 106 -0.65 4.07 -17.42
CA ASN A 106 -1.08 3.02 -16.52
C ASN A 106 -0.45 1.66 -16.85
N TYR A 107 -0.42 0.78 -15.87
CA TYR A 107 -0.17 -0.65 -16.07
C TYR A 107 -1.28 -1.28 -16.91
N VAL A 108 -0.89 -2.05 -17.92
CA VAL A 108 -1.78 -2.87 -18.76
C VAL A 108 -1.20 -4.28 -18.83
N GLY A 109 -1.93 -5.26 -18.31
CA GLY A 109 -1.45 -6.64 -18.28
C GLY A 109 -2.41 -7.55 -17.54
N GLU A 110 -1.93 -8.73 -17.17
CA GLU A 110 -2.65 -9.67 -16.34
C GLU A 110 -2.63 -9.24 -14.88
N TYR A 111 -3.62 -9.70 -14.11
CA TYR A 111 -3.78 -9.37 -12.70
C TYR A 111 -3.90 -10.64 -11.87
N ILE A 112 -3.34 -10.62 -10.68
CA ILE A 112 -3.57 -11.64 -9.65
C ILE A 112 -4.43 -10.99 -8.58
N TYR A 113 -5.63 -11.52 -8.37
CA TYR A 113 -6.54 -10.95 -7.39
C TYR A 113 -6.31 -11.55 -6.00
N LEU A 114 -6.17 -10.66 -5.03
CA LEU A 114 -6.06 -10.96 -3.61
C LEU A 114 -7.35 -10.61 -2.88
N LYS A 115 -7.65 -11.36 -1.82
CA LYS A 115 -8.84 -11.19 -0.98
C LYS A 115 -8.55 -11.47 0.48
N GLU A 116 -9.49 -11.17 1.35
CA GLU A 116 -9.43 -11.46 2.78
C GLU A 116 -8.95 -12.88 3.06
N GLY A 117 -7.92 -13.00 3.90
CA GLY A 117 -7.38 -14.28 4.36
C GLY A 117 -6.38 -14.94 3.42
N ASP A 118 -6.12 -14.39 2.23
CA ASP A 118 -5.00 -14.85 1.40
C ASP A 118 -3.67 -14.57 2.11
N ILE A 119 -2.67 -15.37 1.80
CA ILE A 119 -1.29 -15.19 2.31
C ILE A 119 -0.38 -14.88 1.13
N VAL A 120 0.31 -13.76 1.21
CA VAL A 120 1.38 -13.39 0.30
C VAL A 120 2.71 -13.85 0.90
N THR A 121 3.50 -14.60 0.14
CA THR A 121 4.76 -15.17 0.64
C THR A 121 5.98 -14.65 -0.09
N LEU A 122 7.06 -14.41 0.65
CA LEU A 122 8.38 -14.10 0.11
C LEU A 122 9.42 -15.09 0.70
N GLY A 123 9.55 -16.26 0.09
CA GLY A 123 10.25 -17.39 0.69
C GLY A 123 9.47 -17.96 1.88
N GLU A 124 10.03 -17.88 3.08
CA GLU A 124 9.38 -18.31 4.32
C GLU A 124 8.62 -17.18 5.03
N ASP A 125 8.82 -15.92 4.60
CA ASP A 125 8.15 -14.77 5.18
C ASP A 125 6.71 -14.66 4.65
N GLU A 126 5.74 -14.43 5.53
CA GLU A 126 4.31 -14.40 5.23
C GLU A 126 3.67 -13.05 5.58
N LEU A 127 2.79 -12.58 4.71
CA LEU A 127 1.92 -11.42 4.92
C LEU A 127 0.48 -11.85 4.74
N ALA A 128 -0.33 -11.73 5.79
CA ALA A 128 -1.78 -11.95 5.71
C ALA A 128 -2.45 -10.76 5.02
N VAL A 129 -3.34 -11.04 4.08
CA VAL A 129 -4.17 -10.03 3.43
C VAL A 129 -5.39 -9.74 4.31
N ILE A 130 -5.58 -8.48 4.69
CA ILE A 130 -6.73 -7.99 5.46
C ILE A 130 -7.49 -7.00 4.59
N GLU A 131 -8.74 -7.30 4.22
CA GLU A 131 -9.59 -6.33 3.53
C GLU A 131 -10.05 -5.25 4.52
N ALA A 132 -9.80 -3.99 4.18
CA ALA A 132 -10.21 -2.83 4.97
C ALA A 132 -10.84 -1.74 4.09
N PRO A 133 -11.94 -2.04 3.36
CA PRO A 133 -12.59 -1.05 2.51
C PRO A 133 -13.13 0.14 3.31
N GLY A 134 -13.36 1.25 2.59
CA GLY A 134 -13.92 2.49 3.13
C GLY A 134 -13.19 3.73 2.64
N HIS A 135 -11.86 3.69 2.48
CA HIS A 135 -11.10 4.67 1.71
C HIS A 135 -11.27 4.41 0.20
N SER A 136 -11.14 3.16 -0.20
CA SER A 136 -11.47 2.64 -1.52
C SER A 136 -12.29 1.36 -1.40
N PRO A 137 -12.96 0.89 -2.47
CA PRO A 137 -13.93 -0.21 -2.39
C PRO A 137 -13.30 -1.60 -2.18
N GLY A 138 -12.04 -1.76 -2.52
CA GLY A 138 -11.29 -3.02 -2.43
C GLY A 138 -9.98 -2.88 -1.67
N HIS A 139 -9.88 -1.89 -0.78
CA HIS A 139 -8.65 -1.66 -0.02
C HIS A 139 -8.23 -2.88 0.78
N ILE A 140 -6.98 -3.31 0.62
CA ILE A 140 -6.35 -4.40 1.39
C ILE A 140 -5.10 -3.90 2.10
N CYS A 141 -4.82 -4.50 3.26
CA CYS A 141 -3.59 -4.29 4.02
C CYS A 141 -2.78 -5.59 4.05
N PHE A 142 -1.46 -5.48 4.25
CA PHE A 142 -0.56 -6.62 4.34
C PHE A 142 0.05 -6.71 5.74
N TYR A 143 -0.35 -7.70 6.51
CA TYR A 143 0.05 -7.87 7.91
C TYR A 143 1.08 -8.98 8.09
N CYS A 144 2.24 -8.65 8.66
CA CYS A 144 3.25 -9.59 9.10
C CYS A 144 3.10 -9.86 10.60
N ALA A 145 2.49 -10.98 10.94
CA ALA A 145 2.24 -11.34 12.34
C ALA A 145 3.55 -11.69 13.09
N GLU A 146 4.51 -12.31 12.42
CA GLU A 146 5.80 -12.69 13.03
C GLU A 146 6.62 -11.49 13.48
N GLN A 147 6.53 -10.38 12.75
CA GLN A 147 7.32 -9.15 13.02
C GLN A 147 6.48 -7.99 13.52
N ASN A 148 5.17 -8.19 13.77
CA ASN A 148 4.25 -7.19 14.29
C ASN A 148 4.28 -5.87 13.48
N PHE A 149 4.11 -5.95 12.15
CA PHE A 149 3.89 -4.77 11.34
C PHE A 149 2.78 -4.97 10.31
N ILE A 150 2.19 -3.89 9.85
CA ILE A 150 1.18 -3.86 8.79
C ILE A 150 1.48 -2.74 7.79
N ILE A 151 1.44 -3.05 6.49
CA ILE A 151 1.35 -2.04 5.43
C ILE A 151 -0.12 -1.73 5.26
N SER A 152 -0.55 -0.57 5.74
CA SER A 152 -1.97 -0.23 5.83
C SER A 152 -2.50 0.54 4.63
N GLY A 153 -1.63 0.97 3.71
CA GLY A 153 -2.03 1.94 2.69
C GLY A 153 -2.76 3.13 3.33
N ASP A 154 -3.88 3.53 2.75
CA ASP A 154 -4.65 4.69 3.16
C ASP A 154 -5.81 4.37 4.11
N VAL A 155 -5.64 3.38 4.97
CA VAL A 155 -6.64 3.04 6.01
C VAL A 155 -6.39 3.83 7.29
N LEU A 156 -5.19 3.74 7.85
CA LEU A 156 -4.84 4.31 9.15
C LEU A 156 -3.51 5.07 9.05
N PHE A 157 -3.52 6.32 9.49
CA PHE A 157 -2.35 7.20 9.52
C PHE A 157 -2.01 7.63 10.96
N ASN A 158 -0.84 8.19 11.13
CA ASN A 158 -0.46 8.84 12.38
C ASN A 158 -1.44 10.00 12.67
N ARG A 159 -2.29 9.82 13.69
CA ARG A 159 -3.33 10.78 14.14
C ARG A 159 -4.38 11.11 13.07
N SER A 160 -4.56 10.25 12.08
CA SER A 160 -5.53 10.45 11.01
C SER A 160 -6.05 9.13 10.43
N ILE A 161 -6.97 9.22 9.50
CA ILE A 161 -7.50 8.10 8.70
C ILE A 161 -7.56 8.52 7.24
N GLY A 162 -7.70 7.55 6.34
CA GLY A 162 -7.91 7.82 4.93
C GLY A 162 -9.17 8.66 4.67
N ARG A 163 -9.11 9.50 3.64
CA ARG A 163 -10.30 10.23 3.17
C ARG A 163 -11.33 9.28 2.58
N THR A 164 -12.58 9.67 2.65
CA THR A 164 -13.71 8.83 2.22
C THR A 164 -14.67 9.54 1.28
N ASP A 165 -14.26 10.70 0.76
CA ASP A 165 -15.05 11.55 -0.14
C ASP A 165 -14.76 11.29 -1.63
N LEU A 166 -13.85 10.38 -1.95
CA LEU A 166 -13.57 9.94 -3.32
C LEU A 166 -14.54 8.83 -3.77
N PRO A 167 -14.67 8.57 -5.09
CA PRO A 167 -15.57 7.54 -5.60
C PRO A 167 -15.30 6.15 -4.99
N GLY A 168 -16.34 5.58 -4.39
CA GLY A 168 -16.26 4.27 -3.71
C GLY A 168 -15.87 4.37 -2.23
N GLY A 169 -15.60 5.58 -1.71
CA GLY A 169 -15.34 5.82 -0.29
C GLY A 169 -16.60 5.75 0.56
N ASP A 170 -16.47 5.26 1.80
CA ASP A 170 -17.52 5.21 2.82
C ASP A 170 -16.92 5.34 4.22
N HIS A 171 -17.24 6.45 4.88
CA HIS A 171 -16.64 6.81 6.17
C HIS A 171 -16.99 5.81 7.29
N GLN A 172 -18.22 5.37 7.35
CA GLN A 172 -18.65 4.45 8.40
C GLN A 172 -18.03 3.06 8.22
N THR A 173 -17.91 2.63 6.98
CA THR A 173 -17.22 1.39 6.62
C THR A 173 -15.74 1.45 6.99
N LEU A 174 -15.05 2.57 6.72
CA LEU A 174 -13.65 2.75 7.10
C LEU A 174 -13.46 2.67 8.62
N LEU A 175 -14.24 3.46 9.40
CA LEU A 175 -14.17 3.45 10.86
C LEU A 175 -14.44 2.06 11.44
N LYS A 176 -15.43 1.34 10.88
CA LYS A 176 -15.75 -0.02 11.28
C LYS A 176 -14.57 -0.97 11.04
N ASN A 177 -13.99 -0.95 9.84
CA ASN A 177 -12.87 -1.83 9.50
C ASN A 177 -11.63 -1.55 10.34
N ILE A 178 -11.31 -0.28 10.62
CA ILE A 178 -10.21 0.05 11.52
C ILE A 178 -10.44 -0.58 12.91
N ARG A 179 -11.64 -0.43 13.47
CA ARG A 179 -11.96 -0.95 14.81
C ARG A 179 -11.98 -2.48 14.86
N GLU A 180 -12.62 -3.13 13.88
CA GLU A 180 -12.86 -4.57 13.90
C GLU A 180 -11.68 -5.39 13.38
N LYS A 181 -10.84 -4.82 12.51
CA LYS A 181 -9.76 -5.56 11.84
C LYS A 181 -8.35 -5.09 12.21
N LEU A 182 -8.13 -3.77 12.34
CA LEU A 182 -6.81 -3.26 12.68
C LEU A 182 -6.62 -3.14 14.20
N PHE A 183 -7.60 -2.65 14.93
CA PHE A 183 -7.49 -2.47 16.38
C PHE A 183 -7.55 -3.77 17.18
N VAL A 184 -7.80 -4.90 16.55
CA VAL A 184 -7.66 -6.23 17.16
C VAL A 184 -6.22 -6.75 17.13
N LEU A 185 -5.35 -6.11 16.33
CA LEU A 185 -3.93 -6.43 16.27
C LEU A 185 -3.23 -6.00 17.57
N PRO A 186 -2.05 -6.57 17.90
CA PRO A 186 -1.25 -6.17 19.06
C PRO A 186 -0.95 -4.66 19.04
N ASP A 187 -0.92 -4.04 20.22
CA ASP A 187 -0.70 -2.58 20.34
C ASP A 187 0.68 -2.14 19.82
N GLU A 188 1.68 -3.02 19.90
CA GLU A 188 3.03 -2.81 19.36
C GLU A 188 3.13 -2.93 17.85
N THR A 189 2.07 -3.37 17.15
CA THR A 189 2.08 -3.49 15.70
C THR A 189 2.39 -2.15 15.04
N VAL A 190 3.51 -2.09 14.32
CA VAL A 190 3.92 -0.90 13.56
C VAL A 190 3.03 -0.77 12.32
N VAL A 191 2.49 0.43 12.12
CA VAL A 191 1.63 0.76 10.98
C VAL A 191 2.44 1.59 9.98
N TYR A 192 2.70 1.01 8.83
CA TYR A 192 3.29 1.66 7.67
C TYR A 192 2.19 2.17 6.76
N SER A 193 1.92 3.46 6.82
CA SER A 193 0.81 4.13 6.14
C SER A 193 1.18 4.57 4.73
N GLY A 194 0.19 4.74 3.85
CA GLY A 194 0.41 5.23 2.48
C GLY A 194 0.95 6.67 2.41
N HIS A 195 0.75 7.45 3.47
CA HIS A 195 1.28 8.82 3.59
C HIS A 195 1.76 9.12 5.00
N GLY A 196 2.76 10.02 5.08
CA GLY A 196 3.28 10.53 6.34
C GLY A 196 4.15 9.52 7.11
N PRO A 197 4.37 9.76 8.42
CA PRO A 197 5.20 8.91 9.24
C PRO A 197 4.47 7.64 9.69
N GLU A 198 5.24 6.63 10.06
CA GLU A 198 4.76 5.44 10.74
C GLU A 198 4.14 5.75 12.10
N THR A 199 3.30 4.83 12.58
CA THR A 199 2.68 4.87 13.91
C THR A 199 2.56 3.44 14.47
N THR A 200 1.84 3.26 15.57
CA THR A 200 1.48 1.93 16.09
C THR A 200 -0.02 1.82 16.33
N ILE A 201 -0.51 0.61 16.35
CA ILE A 201 -1.92 0.33 16.67
C ILE A 201 -2.30 0.91 18.04
N GLY A 202 -1.43 0.76 19.06
CA GLY A 202 -1.67 1.28 20.41
C GLY A 202 -1.72 2.81 20.48
N GLU A 203 -0.85 3.49 19.73
CA GLU A 203 -0.88 4.95 19.64
C GLU A 203 -2.18 5.45 19.00
N GLU A 204 -2.63 4.80 17.92
CA GLU A 204 -3.85 5.21 17.25
C GLU A 204 -5.13 4.86 18.02
N LYS A 205 -5.18 3.73 18.73
CA LYS A 205 -6.26 3.44 19.67
C LYS A 205 -6.42 4.55 20.71
N LYS A 206 -5.30 5.08 21.21
CA LYS A 206 -5.29 6.03 22.31
C LYS A 206 -5.53 7.47 21.90
N TYR A 207 -4.96 7.87 20.76
CA TYR A 207 -4.85 9.30 20.44
C TYR A 207 -5.40 9.72 19.09
N ASN A 208 -5.88 8.77 18.26
CA ASN A 208 -6.44 9.14 16.96
C ASN A 208 -7.78 9.87 17.14
N PRO A 209 -7.92 11.13 16.70
CA PRO A 209 -9.12 11.93 16.95
C PRO A 209 -10.37 11.39 16.27
N PHE A 210 -10.23 10.64 15.19
CA PHE A 210 -11.35 10.05 14.45
C PHE A 210 -11.88 8.76 15.09
N LEU A 211 -11.12 8.14 16.00
CA LEU A 211 -11.36 6.78 16.48
C LEU A 211 -11.63 6.70 17.98
N ASN A 212 -11.20 7.69 18.76
CA ASN A 212 -11.35 7.73 20.22
C ASN A 212 -12.60 8.50 20.70
N GLY A 213 -13.49 8.88 19.79
CA GLY A 213 -14.74 9.58 20.13
C GLY A 213 -14.58 11.06 20.44
N LEU A 214 -13.44 11.68 20.10
CA LEU A 214 -13.15 13.10 20.28
C LEU A 214 -13.41 13.94 19.02
N ALA A 215 -13.85 13.31 17.90
CA ALA A 215 -14.20 13.96 16.66
C ALA A 215 -15.71 14.04 16.46
#